data_8c41e0d037a105d5d4f4f5882862164a
#
_entry.id   8c41e0d037a105d5d4f4f5882862164a
#
_cell.length_a   1.000
_cell.length_b   1.000
_cell.length_c   1.000
_cell.angle_alpha   90.00
_cell.angle_beta   90.00
_cell.angle_gamma   90.00
#
_symmetry.space_group_name_H-M   'P 1'
#
loop_
_entity.id
_entity.type
_entity.pdbx_description
1 polymer ?
#
loop_
_entity_poly.entity_id
_entity_poly.type
_entity_poly.pdbx_seq_one_letter_code
_entity_poly.pdbx_strand_id
1 'polypeptide(L)'
;MPDFTVREYAFISIAYEGCPKSTLDHAYISESAFEHLCELAASFSKHGAKVFELAGRRKIKLDQYVGVIETKCGTRIEILPKHVEMSGTDDQSIIQQERRLLQKMLSVSLHLPYREAGAANLNRFKQSLHEWIISQFLASFERLVQRGLRFDYNRVQEEQKFLRGQLQHVKYMRQPPSKRHIFPIEHDVYEVNRPENRLIRTALEIVCKKAKDASNWKLAQELRLMTGEIPRSQNIRQDLRQWQSGRLLALYDEIKLWTELILGEYMPVSTSGEWRGMSLLFPIDRKSTRLNSSH
;
A
#
# COMPACT_ATOMS: atom_id res chain seq x y z
N MET A 1 4.84 -7.87 13.24
CA MET A 1 4.88 -6.68 14.13
C MET A 1 5.97 -5.77 13.62
N PRO A 2 5.91 -4.44 13.83
CA PRO A 2 7.05 -3.57 13.58
C PRO A 2 8.20 -3.99 14.52
N ASP A 3 9.42 -3.82 14.06
CA ASP A 3 10.57 -4.15 14.88
C ASP A 3 10.78 -3.07 15.98
N PHE A 4 10.39 -1.83 15.65
CA PHE A 4 10.46 -0.68 16.57
C PHE A 4 9.18 0.15 16.45
N THR A 5 8.64 0.57 17.61
CA THR A 5 7.53 1.53 17.69
C THR A 5 8.05 2.75 18.44
N VAL A 6 7.93 3.92 17.83
CA VAL A 6 8.35 5.21 18.37
C VAL A 6 7.24 6.25 18.20
N ARG A 7 7.37 7.40 18.83
CA ARG A 7 6.46 8.55 18.67
C ARG A 7 7.07 9.62 17.78
N GLU A 8 6.23 10.55 17.32
CA GLU A 8 6.74 11.81 16.75
C GLU A 8 7.71 12.50 17.73
N TYR A 9 8.73 13.16 17.16
CA TYR A 9 9.85 13.77 17.89
C TYR A 9 10.77 12.81 18.64
N ALA A 10 10.59 11.50 18.51
CA ALA A 10 11.51 10.52 19.07
C ALA A 10 12.88 10.59 18.42
N PHE A 11 13.86 10.06 19.12
CA PHE A 11 15.21 9.91 18.62
C PHE A 11 15.44 8.48 18.13
N ILE A 12 16.16 8.37 17.03
CA ILE A 12 16.66 7.08 16.51
C ILE A 12 18.18 7.15 16.50
N SER A 13 18.82 6.16 17.11
CA SER A 13 20.28 6.08 17.21
C SER A 13 20.79 4.72 16.73
N ILE A 14 22.06 4.66 16.36
CA ILE A 14 22.72 3.40 16.05
C ILE A 14 22.91 2.60 17.34
N ALA A 15 22.51 1.34 17.31
CA ALA A 15 22.73 0.41 18.41
C ALA A 15 24.22 0.18 18.66
N TYR A 16 24.60 0.10 19.92
CA TYR A 16 25.97 -0.22 20.38
C TYR A 16 25.92 -1.26 21.49
N GLU A 17 27.06 -1.88 21.78
CA GLU A 17 27.14 -2.89 22.83
C GLU A 17 26.82 -2.26 24.20
N GLY A 18 25.81 -2.81 24.89
CA GLY A 18 25.31 -2.25 26.15
C GLY A 18 24.27 -1.11 26.00
N CYS A 19 23.73 -0.83 24.82
CA CYS A 19 22.67 0.16 24.66
C CYS A 19 21.42 -0.20 25.48
N PRO A 20 20.69 0.78 26.03
CA PRO A 20 19.46 0.55 26.77
C PRO A 20 18.37 0.00 25.83
N LYS A 21 17.34 -0.61 26.38
CA LYS A 21 16.16 -1.05 25.59
C LYS A 21 15.51 0.15 24.92
N SER A 22 15.10 -0.05 23.66
CA SER A 22 14.34 0.96 22.94
C SER A 22 13.04 1.31 23.68
N THR A 23 12.71 2.59 23.72
CA THR A 23 11.50 3.18 24.31
C THR A 23 10.68 3.87 23.21
N LEU A 24 9.50 4.37 23.54
CA LEU A 24 8.67 5.14 22.58
C LEU A 24 9.34 6.45 22.14
N ASP A 25 10.23 7.02 22.96
CA ASP A 25 10.92 8.28 22.66
C ASP A 25 12.35 8.10 22.15
N HIS A 26 12.89 6.86 22.19
CA HIS A 26 14.23 6.57 21.70
C HIS A 26 14.36 5.11 21.23
N ALA A 27 14.69 4.93 19.96
CA ALA A 27 14.97 3.61 19.39
C ALA A 27 16.45 3.45 19.03
N TYR A 28 16.95 2.23 19.21
CA TYR A 28 18.30 1.83 18.83
C TYR A 28 18.19 0.79 17.70
N ILE A 29 18.69 1.14 16.51
CA ILE A 29 18.58 0.32 15.30
C ILE A 29 19.96 -0.06 14.77
N SER A 30 20.02 -1.02 13.85
CA SER A 30 21.26 -1.40 13.19
C SER A 30 21.84 -0.25 12.35
N GLU A 31 23.15 -0.26 12.16
CA GLU A 31 23.86 0.76 11.37
C GLU A 31 23.32 0.81 9.92
N SER A 32 23.08 -0.34 9.29
CA SER A 32 22.51 -0.43 7.94
C SER A 32 21.11 0.17 7.84
N ALA A 33 20.26 0.00 8.88
CA ALA A 33 18.96 0.63 8.94
C ALA A 33 19.06 2.14 9.10
N PHE A 34 20.01 2.59 9.91
CA PHE A 34 20.28 4.01 10.17
C PHE A 34 20.80 4.73 8.91
N GLU A 35 21.72 4.14 8.16
CA GLU A 35 22.22 4.68 6.89
C GLU A 35 21.09 4.87 5.89
N HIS A 36 20.20 3.88 5.78
CA HIS A 36 19.03 4.00 4.91
C HIS A 36 18.09 5.13 5.35
N LEU A 37 17.88 5.33 6.66
CA LEU A 37 17.11 6.49 7.16
C LEU A 37 17.79 7.82 6.80
N CYS A 38 19.11 7.90 6.80
CA CYS A 38 19.86 9.08 6.35
C CYS A 38 19.66 9.33 4.85
N GLU A 39 19.69 8.29 4.01
CA GLU A 39 19.39 8.39 2.57
C GLU A 39 17.95 8.91 2.34
N LEU A 40 16.99 8.38 3.09
CA LEU A 40 15.60 8.85 3.04
C LEU A 40 15.49 10.31 3.49
N ALA A 41 16.16 10.71 4.57
CA ALA A 41 16.17 12.08 5.06
C ALA A 41 16.68 13.05 4.00
N ALA A 42 17.77 12.71 3.32
CA ALA A 42 18.33 13.50 2.23
C ALA A 42 17.37 13.59 1.03
N SER A 43 16.67 12.51 0.72
CA SER A 43 15.68 12.47 -0.36
C SER A 43 14.46 13.34 -0.02
N PHE A 44 13.91 13.25 1.18
CA PHE A 44 12.80 14.08 1.65
C PHE A 44 13.14 15.58 1.64
N SER A 45 14.35 15.92 2.12
CA SER A 45 14.82 17.32 2.14
C SER A 45 14.90 17.93 0.73
N LYS A 46 15.30 17.16 -0.29
CA LYS A 46 15.31 17.62 -1.70
C LYS A 46 13.91 17.97 -2.21
N HIS A 47 12.86 17.37 -1.65
CA HIS A 47 11.47 17.61 -2.02
C HIS A 47 10.76 18.60 -1.06
N GLY A 48 11.51 19.27 -0.18
CA GLY A 48 10.98 20.29 0.72
C GLY A 48 10.28 19.75 1.98
N ALA A 49 10.30 18.44 2.22
CA ALA A 49 9.71 17.82 3.41
C ALA A 49 10.79 17.53 4.45
N LYS A 50 10.68 18.13 5.64
CA LYS A 50 11.55 17.80 6.79
C LYS A 50 10.89 16.70 7.60
N VAL A 51 11.14 15.45 7.23
CA VAL A 51 10.64 14.27 7.96
C VAL A 51 11.58 13.91 9.12
N PHE A 52 12.88 14.12 8.90
CA PHE A 52 13.94 13.80 9.83
C PHE A 52 14.92 14.94 9.95
N GLU A 53 15.43 15.15 11.14
CA GLU A 53 16.50 16.08 11.43
C GLU A 53 17.72 15.30 11.95
N LEU A 54 18.88 15.49 11.32
CA LEU A 54 20.13 14.90 11.79
C LEU A 54 20.58 15.64 13.04
N ALA A 55 20.46 15.01 14.20
CA ALA A 55 20.86 15.54 15.49
C ALA A 55 22.30 15.15 15.86
N GLY A 56 23.13 14.82 14.87
CA GLY A 56 24.52 14.39 15.00
C GLY A 56 24.87 13.23 14.07
N ARG A 57 26.11 12.74 14.13
CA ARG A 57 26.59 11.66 13.23
C ARG A 57 25.88 10.31 13.43
N ARG A 58 25.30 10.05 14.61
CA ARG A 58 24.72 8.76 14.99
C ARG A 58 23.30 8.87 15.55
N LYS A 59 22.66 10.03 15.35
CA LYS A 59 21.37 10.32 15.95
C LYS A 59 20.49 11.10 14.97
N ILE A 60 19.27 10.61 14.74
CA ILE A 60 18.23 11.25 13.96
C ILE A 60 17.08 11.60 14.91
N LYS A 61 16.51 12.78 14.76
CA LYS A 61 15.28 13.21 15.40
C LYS A 61 14.14 13.14 14.38
N LEU A 62 13.05 12.51 14.75
CA LEU A 62 11.81 12.53 13.97
C LEU A 62 11.12 13.89 14.10
N ASP A 63 10.44 14.33 13.06
CA ASP A 63 9.61 15.53 13.07
C ASP A 63 8.12 15.15 13.09
N GLN A 64 7.22 16.05 12.71
CA GLN A 64 5.75 15.94 12.75
C GLN A 64 5.19 14.96 11.71
N TYR A 65 5.71 13.73 11.67
CA TYR A 65 5.25 12.70 10.76
C TYR A 65 4.92 11.42 11.52
N VAL A 66 3.84 10.79 11.10
CA VAL A 66 3.38 9.49 11.61
C VAL A 66 3.26 8.50 10.47
N GLY A 67 3.37 7.22 10.80
CA GLY A 67 3.25 6.19 9.78
C GLY A 67 4.18 5.02 10.00
N VAL A 68 4.64 4.42 8.92
CA VAL A 68 5.56 3.28 8.94
C VAL A 68 6.66 3.48 7.92
N ILE A 69 7.87 3.14 8.31
CA ILE A 69 9.06 3.09 7.45
C ILE A 69 9.58 1.66 7.45
N GLU A 70 9.84 1.12 6.27
CA GLU A 70 10.59 -0.11 6.10
C GLU A 70 11.94 0.21 5.45
N THR A 71 13.02 -0.21 6.08
CA THR A 71 14.38 -0.02 5.57
C THR A 71 14.75 -1.13 4.58
N LYS A 72 15.81 -0.91 3.78
CA LYS A 72 16.31 -1.91 2.82
C LYS A 72 16.71 -3.24 3.48
N CYS A 73 17.16 -3.19 4.72
CA CYS A 73 17.51 -4.38 5.52
C CYS A 73 16.28 -5.09 6.13
N GLY A 74 15.05 -4.60 5.87
CA GLY A 74 13.80 -5.19 6.35
C GLY A 74 13.36 -4.71 7.74
N THR A 75 14.13 -3.83 8.40
CA THR A 75 13.74 -3.24 9.70
C THR A 75 12.51 -2.34 9.52
N ARG A 76 11.46 -2.56 10.31
CA ARG A 76 10.21 -1.77 10.28
C ARG A 76 10.12 -0.88 11.50
N ILE A 77 9.91 0.41 11.25
CA ILE A 77 9.76 1.43 12.28
C ILE A 77 8.36 2.02 12.15
N GLU A 78 7.55 1.89 13.19
CA GLU A 78 6.23 2.50 13.30
C GLU A 78 6.35 3.79 14.10
N ILE A 79 5.86 4.90 13.54
CA ILE A 79 5.85 6.22 14.16
C ILE A 79 4.43 6.58 14.52
N LEU A 80 4.15 6.72 15.81
CA LEU A 80 2.83 7.03 16.35
C LEU A 80 2.72 8.52 16.71
N PRO A 81 1.50 9.09 16.74
CA PRO A 81 1.29 10.45 17.22
C PRO A 81 1.59 10.55 18.71
N LYS A 82 2.13 11.67 19.16
CA LYS A 82 2.31 11.98 20.58
C LYS A 82 1.09 12.72 21.11
N HIS A 83 0.15 12.01 21.74
CA HIS A 83 -1.11 12.63 22.14
C HIS A 83 -1.10 13.17 23.59
N VAL A 84 -0.63 12.43 24.57
CA VAL A 84 -0.62 12.85 25.98
C VAL A 84 0.55 12.22 26.73
N GLU A 85 1.13 12.96 27.66
CA GLU A 85 1.99 12.42 28.70
C GLU A 85 1.11 11.76 29.79
N MET A 86 0.76 10.49 29.59
CA MET A 86 0.10 9.72 30.63
C MET A 86 1.16 9.08 31.54
N SER A 87 1.45 9.71 32.65
CA SER A 87 2.27 9.14 33.72
C SER A 87 1.54 7.95 34.32
N GLY A 88 2.12 6.75 34.23
CA GLY A 88 1.67 5.59 35.00
C GLY A 88 0.85 4.53 34.28
N THR A 89 0.65 4.61 32.95
CA THR A 89 -0.01 3.57 32.15
C THR A 89 1.04 2.65 31.50
N ASP A 90 0.68 1.37 31.33
CA ASP A 90 1.51 0.38 30.63
C ASP A 90 1.75 0.81 29.17
N ASP A 91 3.00 0.76 28.71
CA ASP A 91 3.42 1.16 27.35
C ASP A 91 2.57 0.47 26.26
N GLN A 92 2.14 -0.76 26.47
CA GLN A 92 1.30 -1.49 25.50
C GLN A 92 -0.10 -0.89 25.35
N SER A 93 -0.69 -0.40 26.43
CA SER A 93 -2.02 0.24 26.38
C SER A 93 -1.95 1.58 25.67
N ILE A 94 -0.87 2.32 25.86
CA ILE A 94 -0.60 3.59 25.20
C ILE A 94 -0.43 3.37 23.69
N ILE A 95 0.39 2.41 23.27
CA ILE A 95 0.59 2.05 21.87
C ILE A 95 -0.73 1.70 21.18
N GLN A 96 -1.61 0.95 21.83
CA GLN A 96 -2.91 0.58 21.26
C GLN A 96 -3.82 1.80 21.07
N GLN A 97 -3.86 2.72 22.04
CA GLN A 97 -4.64 3.94 21.95
C GLN A 97 -4.13 4.87 20.84
N GLU A 98 -2.82 5.04 20.75
CA GLU A 98 -2.20 5.88 19.72
C GLU A 98 -2.38 5.30 18.31
N ARG A 99 -2.30 3.96 18.15
CA ARG A 99 -2.65 3.28 16.88
C ARG A 99 -4.11 3.51 16.48
N ARG A 100 -5.03 3.39 17.44
CA ARG A 100 -6.45 3.65 17.20
C ARG A 100 -6.71 5.08 16.76
N LEU A 101 -6.06 6.03 17.43
CA LEU A 101 -6.13 7.43 17.06
C LEU A 101 -5.59 7.66 15.65
N LEU A 102 -4.43 7.10 15.33
CA LEU A 102 -3.82 7.21 14.00
C LEU A 102 -4.71 6.61 12.90
N GLN A 103 -5.27 5.43 13.12
CA GLN A 103 -6.22 4.80 12.18
C GLN A 103 -7.45 5.70 11.94
N LYS A 104 -8.01 6.28 13.01
CA LYS A 104 -9.14 7.21 12.91
C LYS A 104 -8.76 8.49 12.15
N MET A 105 -7.61 9.06 12.45
CA MET A 105 -7.08 10.25 11.74
C MET A 105 -6.91 9.98 10.25
N LEU A 106 -6.28 8.86 9.89
CA LEU A 106 -6.08 8.47 8.50
C LEU A 106 -7.41 8.20 7.78
N SER A 107 -8.35 7.54 8.42
CA SER A 107 -9.66 7.27 7.83
C SER A 107 -10.41 8.57 7.50
N VAL A 108 -10.33 9.57 8.37
CA VAL A 108 -10.96 10.88 8.13
C VAL A 108 -10.19 11.69 7.09
N SER A 109 -8.87 11.79 7.22
CA SER A 109 -8.01 12.62 6.35
C SER A 109 -7.99 12.13 4.91
N LEU A 110 -7.96 10.83 4.70
CA LEU A 110 -7.90 10.22 3.37
C LEU A 110 -9.29 9.81 2.85
N HIS A 111 -10.38 10.16 3.58
CA HIS A 111 -11.74 9.74 3.25
C HIS A 111 -11.83 8.23 2.99
N LEU A 112 -11.04 7.46 3.77
CA LEU A 112 -11.01 6.02 3.63
C LEU A 112 -12.37 5.42 4.03
N PRO A 113 -12.86 4.41 3.31
CA PRO A 113 -14.06 3.69 3.68
C PRO A 113 -13.79 2.81 4.91
N TYR A 114 -13.53 3.46 6.03
CA TYR A 114 -13.24 2.80 7.30
C TYR A 114 -14.55 2.36 7.96
N ARG A 115 -14.69 1.06 8.14
CA ARG A 115 -15.75 0.51 8.99
C ARG A 115 -15.15 0.12 10.31
N GLU A 116 -15.62 0.73 11.39
CA GLU A 116 -15.38 0.19 12.72
C GLU A 116 -15.98 -1.22 12.75
N ALA A 117 -15.10 -2.22 12.77
CA ALA A 117 -15.55 -3.55 13.10
C ALA A 117 -16.04 -3.52 14.54
N GLY A 118 -17.27 -3.95 14.77
CA GLY A 118 -17.88 -3.97 16.11
C GLY A 118 -16.98 -4.64 17.15
N ALA A 119 -17.32 -4.51 18.42
CA ALA A 119 -16.53 -4.89 19.60
C ALA A 119 -15.89 -6.31 19.59
N ALA A 120 -16.32 -7.19 18.68
CA ALA A 120 -15.75 -8.53 18.48
C ALA A 120 -14.31 -8.55 17.93
N ASN A 121 -13.75 -7.42 17.48
CA ASN A 121 -12.43 -7.36 16.83
C ASN A 121 -11.38 -6.57 17.65
N LEU A 122 -11.39 -6.71 18.97
CA LEU A 122 -10.34 -6.18 19.87
C LEU A 122 -8.91 -6.55 19.44
N ASN A 123 -8.73 -7.67 18.76
CA ASN A 123 -7.42 -8.09 18.23
C ASN A 123 -6.90 -7.21 17.07
N ARG A 124 -7.77 -6.51 16.34
CA ARG A 124 -7.34 -5.61 15.25
C ARG A 124 -6.62 -4.36 15.76
N PHE A 125 -6.89 -3.92 16.99
CA PHE A 125 -6.19 -2.79 17.60
C PHE A 125 -4.78 -3.11 18.07
N LYS A 126 -4.40 -4.40 18.11
CA LYS A 126 -3.03 -4.84 18.38
C LYS A 126 -2.14 -4.83 17.14
N GLN A 127 -2.75 -4.77 15.96
CA GLN A 127 -2.00 -4.78 14.71
C GLN A 127 -1.30 -3.44 14.48
N SER A 128 -0.10 -3.51 13.90
CA SER A 128 0.61 -2.30 13.43
C SER A 128 -0.19 -1.63 12.31
N LEU A 129 0.06 -0.35 12.08
CA LEU A 129 -0.56 0.42 10.99
C LEU A 129 -0.43 -0.30 9.64
N HIS A 130 0.73 -0.86 9.36
CA HIS A 130 1.00 -1.61 8.13
C HIS A 130 0.07 -2.82 7.97
N GLU A 131 -0.06 -3.67 9.00
CA GLU A 131 -0.93 -4.84 8.95
C GLU A 131 -2.41 -4.43 8.90
N TRP A 132 -2.78 -3.32 9.52
CA TRP A 132 -4.12 -2.77 9.41
C TRP A 132 -4.45 -2.35 7.98
N ILE A 133 -3.56 -1.64 7.27
CA ILE A 133 -3.75 -1.26 5.86
C ILE A 133 -3.89 -2.51 4.99
N ILE A 134 -3.03 -3.50 5.20
CA ILE A 134 -3.12 -4.80 4.51
C ILE A 134 -4.49 -5.44 4.76
N SER A 135 -4.96 -5.48 6.00
CA SER A 135 -6.25 -6.09 6.35
C SER A 135 -7.43 -5.39 5.67
N GLN A 136 -7.41 -4.05 5.59
CA GLN A 136 -8.44 -3.26 4.92
C GLN A 136 -8.45 -3.50 3.40
N PHE A 137 -7.28 -3.54 2.77
CA PHE A 137 -7.13 -3.88 1.37
C PHE A 137 -7.70 -5.29 1.08
N LEU A 138 -7.27 -6.28 1.84
CA LEU A 138 -7.70 -7.67 1.65
C LEU A 138 -9.22 -7.83 1.86
N ALA A 139 -9.79 -7.21 2.88
CA ALA A 139 -11.23 -7.24 3.12
C ALA A 139 -12.04 -6.56 2.01
N SER A 140 -11.51 -5.47 1.43
CA SER A 140 -12.14 -4.79 0.29
C SER A 140 -12.02 -5.64 -0.97
N PHE A 141 -10.87 -6.30 -1.17
CA PHE A 141 -10.65 -7.15 -2.33
C PHE A 141 -11.49 -8.45 -2.24
N GLU A 142 -11.58 -9.07 -1.08
CA GLU A 142 -12.45 -10.24 -0.85
C GLU A 142 -13.91 -9.94 -1.22
N ARG A 143 -14.45 -8.81 -0.76
CA ARG A 143 -15.80 -8.36 -1.13
C ARG A 143 -15.96 -8.15 -2.64
N LEU A 144 -14.94 -7.59 -3.28
CA LEU A 144 -14.95 -7.39 -4.73
C LEU A 144 -14.97 -8.73 -5.47
N VAL A 145 -14.15 -9.70 -5.05
CA VAL A 145 -14.10 -11.05 -5.63
C VAL A 145 -15.43 -11.79 -5.42
N GLN A 146 -16.02 -11.71 -4.21
CA GLN A 146 -17.30 -12.33 -3.88
C GLN A 146 -18.47 -11.76 -4.71
N ARG A 147 -18.44 -10.46 -5.05
CA ARG A 147 -19.44 -9.82 -5.91
C ARG A 147 -19.20 -10.02 -7.39
N GLY A 148 -18.05 -10.52 -7.76
CA GLY A 148 -17.59 -10.72 -9.13
C GLY A 148 -16.72 -9.56 -9.63
N LEU A 149 -15.59 -9.94 -10.19
CA LEU A 149 -14.69 -9.01 -10.87
C LEU A 149 -15.33 -8.50 -12.14
N ARG A 150 -15.00 -7.28 -12.53
CA ARG A 150 -15.45 -6.72 -13.78
C ARG A 150 -14.59 -7.22 -14.93
N PHE A 151 -15.26 -7.66 -15.97
CA PHE A 151 -14.68 -8.03 -17.25
C PHE A 151 -14.97 -6.95 -18.28
N ASP A 152 -14.22 -6.94 -19.35
CA ASP A 152 -14.44 -6.05 -20.49
C ASP A 152 -14.29 -6.81 -21.79
N TYR A 153 -14.88 -6.26 -22.83
CA TYR A 153 -14.73 -6.78 -24.17
C TYR A 153 -13.54 -6.08 -24.84
N ASN A 154 -12.46 -6.82 -25.01
CA ASN A 154 -11.30 -6.33 -25.76
C ASN A 154 -11.37 -6.84 -27.18
N ARG A 155 -11.29 -5.91 -28.13
CA ARG A 155 -11.23 -6.24 -29.55
C ARG A 155 -9.82 -6.69 -29.91
N VAL A 156 -9.71 -7.98 -30.23
CA VAL A 156 -8.44 -8.64 -30.55
C VAL A 156 -8.38 -8.95 -32.04
N GLN A 157 -7.22 -8.67 -32.68
CA GLN A 157 -6.91 -9.05 -34.03
C GLN A 157 -5.92 -10.19 -33.99
N GLU A 158 -6.29 -11.32 -34.57
CA GLU A 158 -5.44 -12.52 -34.62
C GLU A 158 -5.58 -13.28 -35.95
N GLU A 159 -4.64 -14.16 -36.18
CA GLU A 159 -4.66 -15.06 -37.35
C GLU A 159 -5.07 -16.47 -36.87
N GLN A 160 -6.20 -16.95 -37.38
CA GLN A 160 -6.76 -18.27 -36.99
C GLN A 160 -7.05 -19.14 -38.21
N LYS A 161 -7.07 -20.47 -38.02
CA LYS A 161 -7.43 -21.43 -39.08
C LYS A 161 -8.92 -21.56 -39.29
N PHE A 162 -9.74 -20.88 -38.49
CA PHE A 162 -11.17 -20.89 -38.56
C PHE A 162 -11.72 -19.45 -38.42
N LEU A 163 -12.87 -19.20 -38.98
CA LEU A 163 -13.53 -17.90 -38.88
C LEU A 163 -14.22 -17.75 -37.53
N ARG A 164 -13.84 -16.73 -36.79
CA ARG A 164 -14.52 -16.28 -35.58
C ARG A 164 -14.57 -14.76 -35.58
N GLY A 165 -15.73 -14.19 -35.36
CA GLY A 165 -15.91 -12.75 -35.43
C GLY A 165 -15.88 -12.19 -36.86
N GLN A 166 -15.22 -11.07 -37.07
CA GLN A 166 -15.19 -10.35 -38.34
C GLN A 166 -13.87 -10.62 -39.09
N LEU A 167 -13.97 -11.05 -40.37
CA LEU A 167 -12.82 -11.22 -41.24
C LEU A 167 -12.24 -9.86 -41.64
N GLN A 168 -10.96 -9.68 -41.50
CA GLN A 168 -10.23 -8.51 -42.01
C GLN A 168 -9.97 -8.67 -43.52
N HIS A 169 -10.95 -8.36 -44.35
CA HIS A 169 -10.91 -8.60 -45.80
C HIS A 169 -9.66 -8.05 -46.49
N VAL A 170 -9.26 -6.81 -46.14
CA VAL A 170 -8.07 -6.19 -46.76
C VAL A 170 -6.77 -6.97 -46.47
N LYS A 171 -6.61 -7.43 -45.22
CA LYS A 171 -5.47 -8.25 -44.85
C LYS A 171 -5.53 -9.62 -45.53
N TYR A 172 -6.68 -10.23 -45.53
CA TYR A 172 -6.91 -11.54 -46.19
C TYR A 172 -6.59 -11.52 -47.68
N MET A 173 -7.09 -10.52 -48.40
CA MET A 173 -6.80 -10.37 -49.85
C MET A 173 -5.37 -10.11 -50.20
N ARG A 174 -4.60 -9.53 -49.28
CA ARG A 174 -3.15 -9.27 -49.46
C ARG A 174 -2.25 -10.47 -49.08
N GLN A 175 -2.82 -11.51 -48.54
CA GLN A 175 -2.07 -12.71 -48.16
C GLN A 175 -1.58 -13.51 -49.37
N PRO A 176 -0.37 -14.08 -49.29
CA PRO A 176 0.10 -14.99 -50.35
C PRO A 176 -0.76 -16.27 -50.40
N PRO A 177 -0.84 -16.93 -51.57
CA PRO A 177 -1.66 -18.13 -51.73
C PRO A 177 -1.42 -19.24 -50.71
N SER A 178 -0.16 -19.36 -50.23
CA SER A 178 0.26 -20.33 -49.21
C SER A 178 -0.39 -20.10 -47.86
N LYS A 179 -0.83 -18.87 -47.54
CA LYS A 179 -1.47 -18.50 -46.25
C LYS A 179 -2.96 -18.33 -46.32
N ARG A 180 -3.65 -18.65 -47.43
CA ARG A 180 -5.11 -18.49 -47.59
C ARG A 180 -5.95 -19.34 -46.65
N HIS A 181 -5.35 -20.37 -46.06
CA HIS A 181 -6.00 -21.19 -45.02
C HIS A 181 -5.96 -20.56 -43.62
N ILE A 182 -5.33 -19.39 -43.47
CA ILE A 182 -5.26 -18.59 -42.23
C ILE A 182 -6.11 -17.35 -42.41
N PHE A 183 -7.04 -17.14 -41.52
CA PHE A 183 -7.99 -16.02 -41.55
C PHE A 183 -7.56 -14.94 -40.59
N PRO A 184 -7.14 -13.72 -41.03
CA PRO A 184 -6.99 -12.58 -40.16
C PRO A 184 -8.36 -12.12 -39.71
N ILE A 185 -8.68 -12.35 -38.45
CA ILE A 185 -9.98 -12.08 -37.84
C ILE A 185 -9.88 -11.02 -36.76
N GLU A 186 -11.00 -10.36 -36.54
CA GLU A 186 -11.18 -9.43 -35.42
C GLU A 186 -12.42 -9.87 -34.64
N HIS A 187 -12.26 -10.07 -33.35
CA HIS A 187 -13.34 -10.47 -32.49
C HIS A 187 -13.18 -9.90 -31.07
N ASP A 188 -14.28 -9.79 -30.36
CA ASP A 188 -14.28 -9.33 -29.00
C ASP A 188 -14.00 -10.52 -28.05
N VAL A 189 -13.00 -10.37 -27.19
CA VAL A 189 -12.68 -11.32 -26.12
C VAL A 189 -13.13 -10.72 -24.80
N TYR A 190 -13.94 -11.48 -24.08
CA TYR A 190 -14.41 -11.10 -22.75
C TYR A 190 -13.36 -11.52 -21.73
N GLU A 191 -12.63 -10.59 -21.17
CA GLU A 191 -11.49 -10.87 -20.30
C GLU A 191 -11.39 -9.94 -19.09
N VAL A 192 -10.73 -10.45 -18.06
CA VAL A 192 -10.52 -9.76 -16.79
C VAL A 192 -9.36 -8.75 -16.83
N ASN A 193 -8.69 -8.63 -17.98
CA ASN A 193 -7.50 -7.79 -18.16
C ASN A 193 -7.85 -6.30 -18.25
N ARG A 194 -8.22 -5.70 -17.12
CA ARG A 194 -8.52 -4.27 -16.96
C ARG A 194 -7.43 -3.58 -16.14
N PRO A 195 -7.20 -2.26 -16.33
CA PRO A 195 -6.23 -1.50 -15.54
C PRO A 195 -6.43 -1.66 -14.04
N GLU A 196 -7.68 -1.56 -13.58
CA GLU A 196 -8.05 -1.69 -12.17
C GLU A 196 -7.67 -3.06 -11.61
N ASN A 197 -8.04 -4.13 -12.33
CA ASN A 197 -7.75 -5.50 -11.92
C ASN A 197 -6.24 -5.76 -11.90
N ARG A 198 -5.47 -5.27 -12.89
CA ARG A 198 -4.01 -5.38 -12.93
C ARG A 198 -3.35 -4.70 -11.73
N LEU A 199 -3.81 -3.50 -11.36
CA LEU A 199 -3.30 -2.76 -10.22
C LEU A 199 -3.58 -3.48 -8.90
N ILE A 200 -4.82 -3.93 -8.68
CA ILE A 200 -5.22 -4.70 -7.50
C ILE A 200 -4.38 -5.98 -7.41
N ARG A 201 -4.19 -6.69 -8.52
CA ARG A 201 -3.35 -7.89 -8.58
C ARG A 201 -1.89 -7.58 -8.22
N THR A 202 -1.36 -6.47 -8.72
CA THR A 202 0.00 -6.04 -8.41
C THR A 202 0.17 -5.69 -6.93
N ALA A 203 -0.81 -5.00 -6.34
CA ALA A 203 -0.85 -4.72 -4.90
C ALA A 203 -0.93 -6.01 -4.08
N LEU A 204 -1.77 -6.97 -4.48
CA LEU A 204 -1.87 -8.27 -3.82
C LEU A 204 -0.54 -9.03 -3.78
N GLU A 205 0.24 -8.99 -4.87
CA GLU A 205 1.57 -9.63 -4.91
C GLU A 205 2.57 -8.98 -3.92
N ILE A 206 2.44 -7.67 -3.70
CA ILE A 206 3.23 -6.98 -2.67
C ILE A 206 2.77 -7.44 -1.28
N VAL A 207 1.46 -7.48 -1.05
CA VAL A 207 0.86 -7.91 0.21
C VAL A 207 1.27 -9.35 0.56
N CYS A 208 1.22 -10.28 -0.39
CA CYS A 208 1.65 -11.68 -0.19
C CYS A 208 3.09 -11.81 0.33
N LYS A 209 3.96 -10.86 -0.06
CA LYS A 209 5.38 -10.83 0.38
C LYS A 209 5.58 -10.12 1.70
N LYS A 210 4.71 -9.17 2.03
CA LYS A 210 4.89 -8.21 3.13
C LYS A 210 4.05 -8.52 4.37
N ALA A 211 2.93 -9.23 4.24
CA ALA A 211 2.08 -9.61 5.36
C ALA A 211 2.83 -10.53 6.33
N LYS A 212 2.90 -10.13 7.60
CA LYS A 212 3.49 -10.90 8.72
C LYS A 212 2.41 -11.49 9.64
N ASP A 213 1.20 -10.93 9.62
CA ASP A 213 0.04 -11.47 10.34
C ASP A 213 -0.47 -12.72 9.64
N ALA A 214 -0.68 -13.81 10.38
CA ALA A 214 -1.06 -15.10 9.83
C ALA A 214 -2.41 -15.08 9.12
N SER A 215 -3.39 -14.31 9.64
CA SER A 215 -4.72 -14.19 9.05
C SER A 215 -4.66 -13.41 7.73
N ASN A 216 -3.92 -12.30 7.71
CA ASN A 216 -3.70 -11.51 6.50
C ASN A 216 -2.95 -12.32 5.43
N TRP A 217 -1.92 -13.03 5.84
CA TRP A 217 -1.15 -13.87 4.92
C TRP A 217 -2.01 -14.97 4.29
N LYS A 218 -2.80 -15.68 5.11
CA LYS A 218 -3.71 -16.74 4.63
C LYS A 218 -4.71 -16.18 3.60
N LEU A 219 -5.42 -15.12 3.93
CA LEU A 219 -6.40 -14.50 3.05
C LEU A 219 -5.74 -13.98 1.74
N ALA A 220 -4.53 -13.41 1.84
CA ALA A 220 -3.78 -12.97 0.67
C ALA A 220 -3.46 -14.14 -0.28
N GLN A 221 -3.05 -15.31 0.24
CA GLN A 221 -2.78 -16.48 -0.59
C GLN A 221 -4.07 -17.05 -1.21
N GLU A 222 -5.17 -17.09 -0.48
CA GLU A 222 -6.48 -17.52 -1.00
C GLU A 222 -6.94 -16.62 -2.17
N LEU A 223 -6.90 -15.31 -1.98
CA LEU A 223 -7.24 -14.34 -3.03
C LEU A 223 -6.29 -14.43 -4.23
N ARG A 224 -4.99 -14.70 -3.97
CA ARG A 224 -3.99 -14.88 -5.02
C ARG A 224 -4.32 -16.09 -5.90
N LEU A 225 -4.78 -17.19 -5.33
CA LEU A 225 -5.20 -18.37 -6.07
C LEU A 225 -6.47 -18.10 -6.88
N MET A 226 -7.48 -17.46 -6.27
CA MET A 226 -8.76 -17.14 -6.93
C MET A 226 -8.60 -16.19 -8.12
N THR A 227 -7.58 -15.34 -8.10
CA THR A 227 -7.37 -14.30 -9.11
C THR A 227 -6.14 -14.54 -9.99
N GLY A 228 -5.75 -15.80 -10.14
CA GLY A 228 -4.56 -16.21 -10.91
C GLY A 228 -4.55 -15.77 -12.37
N GLU A 229 -5.71 -15.65 -12.98
CA GLU A 229 -5.90 -15.23 -14.38
C GLU A 229 -5.61 -13.75 -14.63
N ILE A 230 -5.64 -12.91 -13.58
CA ILE A 230 -5.42 -11.48 -13.71
C ILE A 230 -3.93 -11.20 -13.93
N PRO A 231 -3.54 -10.57 -15.04
CA PRO A 231 -2.14 -10.18 -15.25
C PRO A 231 -1.73 -9.05 -14.30
N ARG A 232 -0.43 -8.92 -14.07
CA ARG A 232 0.13 -7.80 -13.29
C ARG A 232 0.21 -6.54 -14.15
N SER A 233 0.16 -5.37 -13.52
CA SER A 233 0.41 -4.11 -14.19
C SER A 233 1.89 -4.02 -14.61
N GLN A 234 2.10 -3.70 -15.87
CA GLN A 234 3.44 -3.40 -16.41
C GLN A 234 3.83 -1.94 -16.19
N ASN A 235 2.84 -1.04 -16.13
CA ASN A 235 3.04 0.37 -15.87
C ASN A 235 1.96 0.90 -14.91
N ILE A 236 2.31 0.94 -13.62
CA ILE A 236 1.40 1.33 -12.55
C ILE A 236 0.84 2.75 -12.77
N ARG A 237 1.69 3.71 -13.17
CA ARG A 237 1.25 5.10 -13.37
C ARG A 237 0.25 5.24 -14.52
N GLN A 238 0.46 4.50 -15.59
CA GLN A 238 -0.45 4.50 -16.74
C GLN A 238 -1.78 3.86 -16.36
N ASP A 239 -1.76 2.71 -15.72
CA ASP A 239 -2.97 2.00 -15.30
C ASP A 239 -3.77 2.82 -14.28
N LEU A 240 -3.11 3.52 -13.33
CA LEU A 240 -3.79 4.42 -12.40
C LEU A 240 -4.52 5.58 -13.08
N ARG A 241 -3.94 6.16 -14.14
CA ARG A 241 -4.61 7.19 -14.93
C ARG A 241 -5.82 6.67 -15.70
N GLN A 242 -5.81 5.38 -16.05
CA GLN A 242 -6.90 4.71 -16.77
C GLN A 242 -7.95 4.10 -15.82
N TRP A 243 -7.74 4.18 -14.51
CA TRP A 243 -8.70 3.69 -13.51
C TRP A 243 -10.03 4.40 -13.66
N GLN A 244 -11.07 3.62 -13.96
CA GLN A 244 -12.42 4.15 -14.11
C GLN A 244 -13.13 4.15 -12.76
N SER A 245 -13.78 5.27 -12.44
CA SER A 245 -14.63 5.45 -11.27
C SER A 245 -16.07 5.70 -11.70
N GLY A 246 -17.04 5.31 -10.90
CA GLY A 246 -18.42 5.56 -11.19
C GLY A 246 -19.41 4.79 -10.32
N ARG A 247 -20.68 5.16 -10.40
CA ARG A 247 -21.74 4.59 -9.55
C ARG A 247 -21.83 3.05 -9.59
N LEU A 248 -21.56 2.44 -10.74
CA LEU A 248 -21.51 0.99 -10.90
C LEU A 248 -20.20 0.36 -10.42
N LEU A 249 -19.22 1.18 -10.07
CA LEU A 249 -17.86 0.79 -9.67
C LEU A 249 -17.56 1.09 -8.20
N ALA A 250 -18.59 1.28 -7.37
CA ALA A 250 -18.42 1.66 -5.95
C ALA A 250 -17.45 0.77 -5.18
N LEU A 251 -17.41 -0.54 -5.44
CA LEU A 251 -16.44 -1.45 -4.82
C LEU A 251 -15.01 -1.23 -5.33
N TYR A 252 -14.86 -0.85 -6.59
CA TYR A 252 -13.56 -0.47 -7.15
C TYR A 252 -13.09 0.87 -6.58
N ASP A 253 -13.99 1.82 -6.36
CA ASP A 253 -13.67 3.10 -5.72
C ASP A 253 -13.28 2.89 -4.25
N GLU A 254 -13.90 1.96 -3.55
CA GLU A 254 -13.55 1.59 -2.17
C GLU A 254 -12.14 1.00 -2.06
N ILE A 255 -11.76 0.09 -2.97
CA ILE A 255 -10.43 -0.56 -2.92
C ILE A 255 -9.32 0.32 -3.52
N LYS A 256 -9.66 1.30 -4.35
CA LYS A 256 -8.69 2.17 -5.05
C LYS A 256 -7.68 2.79 -4.09
N LEU A 257 -8.15 3.47 -3.06
CA LEU A 257 -7.29 4.15 -2.09
C LEU A 257 -6.33 3.19 -1.37
N TRP A 258 -6.83 2.01 -0.99
CA TRP A 258 -5.98 0.98 -0.38
C TRP A 258 -4.94 0.44 -1.36
N THR A 259 -5.32 0.27 -2.63
CA THR A 259 -4.40 -0.14 -3.70
C THR A 259 -3.30 0.90 -3.91
N GLU A 260 -3.66 2.18 -3.99
CA GLU A 260 -2.71 3.29 -4.15
C GLU A 260 -1.74 3.38 -2.95
N LEU A 261 -2.23 3.22 -1.71
CA LEU A 261 -1.39 3.17 -0.52
C LEU A 261 -0.37 2.03 -0.57
N ILE A 262 -0.79 0.83 -0.99
CA ILE A 262 0.11 -0.34 -1.09
C ILE A 262 1.11 -0.18 -2.23
N LEU A 263 0.70 0.40 -3.35
CA LEU A 263 1.58 0.63 -4.49
C LEU A 263 2.59 1.79 -4.26
N GLY A 264 2.43 2.55 -3.16
CA GLY A 264 3.34 3.62 -2.78
C GLY A 264 3.16 4.94 -3.55
N GLU A 265 2.05 5.12 -4.24
CA GLU A 265 1.77 6.35 -5.00
C GLU A 265 1.51 7.59 -4.11
N TYR A 266 1.20 7.38 -2.83
CA TYR A 266 1.03 8.46 -1.83
C TYR A 266 2.35 8.95 -1.21
N MET A 267 3.49 8.37 -1.61
CA MET A 267 4.79 8.86 -1.16
C MET A 267 5.21 10.05 -2.01
N PRO A 268 5.47 11.23 -1.43
CA PRO A 268 5.99 12.38 -2.17
C PRO A 268 7.41 12.18 -2.73
N VAL A 269 8.02 11.03 -2.44
CA VAL A 269 9.40 10.70 -2.84
C VAL A 269 9.43 9.35 -3.52
N SER A 270 9.29 9.37 -4.83
CA SER A 270 9.76 8.28 -5.68
C SER A 270 11.29 8.36 -5.73
N THR A 271 11.99 7.67 -4.83
CA THR A 271 13.41 7.40 -5.02
C THR A 271 13.54 6.54 -6.27
N SER A 272 14.19 7.08 -7.29
CA SER A 272 14.60 6.35 -8.49
C SER A 272 15.55 5.21 -8.09
N GLY A 273 15.03 4.00 -7.95
CA GLY A 273 15.79 2.82 -7.57
C GLY A 273 14.86 1.62 -7.40
N GLU A 274 15.36 0.44 -7.63
CA GLU A 274 14.64 -0.84 -7.67
C GLU A 274 13.94 -1.24 -6.34
N TRP A 275 14.12 -0.47 -5.26
CA TRP A 275 13.56 -0.78 -3.95
C TRP A 275 12.24 -0.04 -3.73
N ARG A 276 11.14 -0.79 -3.76
CA ARG A 276 9.80 -0.35 -3.37
C ARG A 276 9.51 -0.84 -1.96
N GLY A 277 10.03 -0.15 -0.95
CA GLY A 277 9.64 -0.37 0.43
C GLY A 277 8.26 0.21 0.71
N MET A 278 7.51 -0.42 1.62
CA MET A 278 6.23 0.10 2.09
C MET A 278 6.51 1.13 3.19
N SER A 279 6.90 2.34 2.80
CA SER A 279 7.07 3.47 3.72
C SER A 279 5.91 4.43 3.52
N LEU A 280 5.08 4.58 4.54
CA LEU A 280 3.90 5.44 4.54
C LEU A 280 4.06 6.47 5.65
N LEU A 281 4.26 7.73 5.29
CA LEU A 281 4.43 8.83 6.22
C LEU A 281 3.40 9.92 5.94
N PHE A 282 2.72 10.35 6.98
CA PHE A 282 1.68 11.38 6.92
C PHE A 282 2.09 12.55 7.82
N PRO A 283 2.07 13.80 7.31
CA PRO A 283 2.28 14.97 8.16
C PRO A 283 1.09 15.16 9.09
N ILE A 284 1.34 15.44 10.37
CA ILE A 284 0.31 15.84 11.32
C ILE A 284 0.25 17.36 11.38
N ASP A 285 -0.81 17.94 10.82
CA ASP A 285 -1.11 19.35 11.06
C ASP A 285 -1.98 19.48 12.31
N ARG A 286 -1.38 19.98 13.41
CA ARG A 286 -2.07 20.16 14.70
C ARG A 286 -3.25 21.14 14.65
N LYS A 287 -3.37 21.95 13.59
CA LYS A 287 -4.50 22.88 13.42
C LYS A 287 -5.80 22.15 13.08
N SER A 288 -5.73 21.05 12.36
CA SER A 288 -6.91 20.26 11.99
C SER A 288 -7.43 19.36 13.13
N THR A 289 -6.58 18.98 14.10
CA THR A 289 -6.97 18.13 15.24
C THR A 289 -7.79 18.86 16.30
N ARG A 290 -7.68 20.18 16.42
CA ARG A 290 -8.46 20.95 17.42
C ARG A 290 -9.92 21.16 17.05
N LEU A 291 -10.30 21.00 15.79
CA LEU A 291 -11.69 21.18 15.33
C LEU A 291 -12.59 19.96 15.56
N ASN A 292 -12.03 18.79 15.84
CA ASN A 292 -12.79 17.54 16.02
C ASN A 292 -12.94 17.07 17.47
N SER A 293 -12.46 17.84 18.46
CA SER A 293 -12.62 17.52 19.88
C SER A 293 -13.81 18.24 20.56
N SER A 294 -14.68 18.92 19.77
CA SER A 294 -15.85 19.64 20.28
C SER A 294 -17.13 19.12 19.60
N HIS A 295 -17.41 17.83 19.72
CA HIS A 295 -18.77 17.29 19.56
C HIS A 295 -18.90 15.99 20.32
#